data_792a0aaaf13dfeef69ea2fa5ecddaf76
#
_entry.id   792a0aaaf13dfeef69ea2fa5ecddaf76
#
_cell.length_a   1.000
_cell.length_b   1.000
_cell.length_c   1.000
_cell.angle_alpha   90.00
_cell.angle_beta   90.00
_cell.angle_gamma   90.00
#
_symmetry.space_group_name_H-M   'P 1'
#
loop_
_entity.id
_entity.type
_entity.pdbx_description
1 polymer ?
#
loop_
_entity_poly.entity_id
_entity_poly.type
_entity_poly.pdbx_seq_one_letter_code
_entity_poly.pdbx_strand_id
1 'polypeptide(L)'
;MTKDFDVIVLGAGINGCGIARDLSLRGLKVALIERHDIAHGASSNNTGMIHGGIRYLQYDVATTKESCTDAGYIERIAPHLLMRIPFLFPVFSGEPVARLLLEGVETFFEAYDYYQPLKGGKKHCRLSRNEILNLEPGLREDVIGGVTLDEWGVDAFRLTLLNAIDAHENGTDVRTYHEVVDFVQNASGAVVGVKLFDRRSKTMNELHAPITINATGAWGPRVAAKLGIPYRLRQGKGVHVVFSHRVSNLGLIIKGVDGRQMFFLPHQNHTVIGTTDDDYYSDLDAPLVLEDEVKYILQAARHVFAGIDKHRPSYTYVGVRPTLFGWGKNEDALSREHAFIEHQIDGVDGLISIMGGKLAAYRILSEEVSDVVAKRLGNQAKCVTHERPLPGGAHLDEPKTLSELVLKRRYGQRAIAVQKLGTETVCICENVSDGAVRYAKQQEFANCLLDVCKRTGLGLGACGGLHCLHTASTVFMEGANVAVSNRFAELKDAMDTRFKARNMVLTGANLQTEELSRAKHYLTGGLHRLMSEAAGKKNIQFTPFSFSPAQSQLTLSKENN
;
A
#
# COMPACT_ATOMS: atom_id res chain seq x y z
N MET A 1 -29.36 -21.25 -14.81
CA MET A 1 -28.80 -19.91 -15.03
C MET A 1 -27.55 -20.05 -15.88
N THR A 2 -27.38 -19.22 -16.88
CA THR A 2 -26.17 -19.17 -17.70
C THR A 2 -25.04 -18.64 -16.82
N LYS A 3 -23.91 -19.34 -16.78
CA LYS A 3 -22.70 -18.98 -16.06
C LYS A 3 -21.95 -17.90 -16.85
N ASP A 4 -21.68 -16.74 -16.22
CA ASP A 4 -20.90 -15.66 -16.84
C ASP A 4 -19.40 -15.90 -16.69
N PHE A 5 -18.98 -16.39 -15.50
CA PHE A 5 -17.61 -16.63 -15.09
C PHE A 5 -17.47 -18.01 -14.44
N ASP A 6 -16.24 -18.50 -14.35
CA ASP A 6 -15.90 -19.69 -13.54
C ASP A 6 -15.75 -19.29 -12.07
N VAL A 7 -15.18 -18.11 -11.84
CA VAL A 7 -14.90 -17.60 -10.48
C VAL A 7 -15.11 -16.09 -10.44
N ILE A 8 -15.73 -15.63 -9.34
CA ILE A 8 -15.78 -14.21 -8.98
C ILE A 8 -14.86 -14.00 -7.77
N VAL A 9 -13.91 -13.07 -7.88
CA VAL A 9 -13.00 -12.66 -6.79
C VAL A 9 -13.41 -11.28 -6.30
N LEU A 10 -13.74 -11.16 -5.01
CA LEU A 10 -14.14 -9.91 -4.37
C LEU A 10 -12.96 -9.30 -3.63
N GLY A 11 -12.61 -8.06 -3.98
CA GLY A 11 -11.48 -7.31 -3.43
C GLY A 11 -10.21 -7.41 -4.28
N ALA A 12 -9.76 -6.28 -4.82
CA ALA A 12 -8.51 -6.16 -5.58
C ALA A 12 -7.33 -5.70 -4.70
N GLY A 13 -7.23 -6.25 -3.48
CA GLY A 13 -6.00 -6.26 -2.70
C GLY A 13 -5.00 -7.27 -3.27
N ILE A 14 -3.81 -7.35 -2.68
CA ILE A 14 -2.73 -8.21 -3.19
C ILE A 14 -3.14 -9.69 -3.29
N ASN A 15 -3.92 -10.20 -2.31
CA ASN A 15 -4.40 -11.58 -2.33
C ASN A 15 -5.41 -11.79 -3.46
N GLY A 16 -6.42 -10.92 -3.61
CA GLY A 16 -7.41 -11.04 -4.67
C GLY A 16 -6.81 -10.90 -6.07
N CYS A 17 -5.88 -9.96 -6.27
CA CYS A 17 -5.15 -9.80 -7.54
C CYS A 17 -4.27 -11.02 -7.85
N GLY A 18 -3.57 -11.57 -6.84
CA GLY A 18 -2.76 -12.77 -6.99
C GLY A 18 -3.59 -14.00 -7.34
N ILE A 19 -4.73 -14.20 -6.67
CA ILE A 19 -5.68 -15.29 -6.95
C ILE A 19 -6.26 -15.15 -8.37
N ALA A 20 -6.72 -13.95 -8.74
CA ALA A 20 -7.26 -13.71 -10.08
C ALA A 20 -6.22 -13.97 -11.17
N ARG A 21 -4.95 -13.58 -10.93
CA ARG A 21 -3.82 -13.89 -11.81
C ARG A 21 -3.59 -15.39 -11.96
N ASP A 22 -3.51 -16.11 -10.86
CA ASP A 22 -3.24 -17.55 -10.93
C ASP A 22 -4.38 -18.31 -11.62
N LEU A 23 -5.64 -18.02 -11.26
CA LEU A 23 -6.80 -18.65 -11.89
C LEU A 23 -6.88 -18.34 -13.39
N SER A 24 -6.62 -17.10 -13.81
CA SER A 24 -6.61 -16.75 -15.25
C SER A 24 -5.49 -17.44 -16.02
N LEU A 25 -4.31 -17.59 -15.40
CA LEU A 25 -3.19 -18.35 -15.99
C LEU A 25 -3.47 -19.85 -16.11
N ARG A 26 -4.40 -20.37 -15.30
CA ARG A 26 -4.92 -21.74 -15.44
C ARG A 26 -6.04 -21.85 -16.50
N GLY A 27 -6.38 -20.76 -17.19
CA GLY A 27 -7.40 -20.72 -18.25
C GLY A 27 -8.84 -20.60 -17.73
N LEU A 28 -9.05 -20.25 -16.46
CA LEU A 28 -10.38 -20.02 -15.91
C LEU A 28 -10.87 -18.60 -16.24
N LYS A 29 -12.18 -18.47 -16.48
CA LYS A 29 -12.82 -17.16 -16.71
C LYS A 29 -13.14 -16.49 -15.39
N VAL A 30 -12.43 -15.42 -15.06
CA VAL A 30 -12.47 -14.75 -13.76
C VAL A 30 -13.04 -13.35 -13.86
N ALA A 31 -13.87 -12.94 -12.88
CA ALA A 31 -14.20 -11.54 -12.61
C ALA A 31 -13.51 -11.09 -11.31
N LEU A 32 -12.78 -9.99 -11.34
CA LEU A 32 -12.17 -9.35 -10.17
C LEU A 32 -12.90 -8.04 -9.86
N ILE A 33 -13.54 -8.00 -8.71
CA ILE A 33 -14.45 -6.92 -8.30
C ILE A 33 -13.85 -6.12 -7.15
N GLU A 34 -13.76 -4.81 -7.30
CA GLU A 34 -13.24 -3.90 -6.27
C GLU A 34 -14.16 -2.68 -6.08
N ARG A 35 -14.48 -2.39 -4.83
CA ARG A 35 -15.35 -1.27 -4.44
C ARG A 35 -14.73 0.11 -4.67
N HIS A 36 -13.42 0.20 -4.61
CA HIS A 36 -12.62 1.41 -4.81
C HIS A 36 -11.63 1.22 -5.96
N ASP A 37 -10.46 1.79 -5.83
CA ASP A 37 -9.32 1.53 -6.70
C ASP A 37 -8.55 0.28 -6.22
N ILE A 38 -7.78 -0.32 -7.11
CA ILE A 38 -6.87 -1.44 -6.80
C ILE A 38 -5.99 -1.10 -5.59
N ALA A 39 -5.73 -2.09 -4.74
CA ALA A 39 -4.90 -1.96 -3.54
C ALA A 39 -5.37 -0.92 -2.51
N HIS A 40 -6.64 -0.52 -2.51
CA HIS A 40 -7.17 0.55 -1.64
C HIS A 40 -6.92 0.32 -0.14
N GLY A 41 -7.01 -0.93 0.33
CA GLY A 41 -6.85 -1.30 1.74
C GLY A 41 -5.38 -1.44 2.18
N ALA A 42 -5.09 -2.47 2.98
CA ALA A 42 -3.76 -2.73 3.55
C ALA A 42 -2.67 -2.95 2.48
N SER A 43 -3.03 -3.33 1.26
CA SER A 43 -2.08 -3.69 0.19
C SER A 43 -1.23 -2.52 -0.30
N SER A 44 -1.69 -1.27 -0.20
CA SER A 44 -0.88 -0.07 -0.48
C SER A 44 -0.53 0.73 0.78
N ASN A 45 -1.09 0.37 1.93
CA ASN A 45 -0.90 1.09 3.19
C ASN A 45 -0.14 0.21 4.20
N ASN A 46 1.02 -0.27 3.80
CA ASN A 46 1.93 -1.11 4.57
C ASN A 46 3.37 -0.60 4.48
N THR A 47 4.30 -1.26 5.14
CA THR A 47 5.71 -0.84 5.18
C THR A 47 6.46 -1.03 3.86
N GLY A 48 5.87 -1.68 2.86
CA GLY A 48 6.50 -1.90 1.54
C GLY A 48 7.71 -2.82 1.58
N MET A 49 7.59 -3.97 2.26
CA MET A 49 8.68 -4.93 2.38
C MET A 49 8.28 -6.33 1.90
N ILE A 50 9.21 -6.97 1.20
CA ILE A 50 9.23 -8.41 0.93
C ILE A 50 10.35 -8.99 1.79
N HIS A 51 10.01 -9.39 3.01
CA HIS A 51 11.00 -9.86 3.99
C HIS A 51 10.89 -11.37 4.22
N GLY A 52 12.03 -12.01 4.49
CA GLY A 52 12.10 -13.44 4.80
C GLY A 52 11.61 -13.82 6.21
N GLY A 53 11.20 -12.82 7.01
CA GLY A 53 10.61 -13.08 8.33
C GLY A 53 11.60 -13.56 9.38
N ILE A 54 12.78 -12.92 9.50
CA ILE A 54 13.83 -13.25 10.47
C ILE A 54 13.30 -13.48 11.89
N ARG A 55 12.25 -12.75 12.31
CA ARG A 55 11.62 -12.92 13.61
C ARG A 55 11.04 -14.32 13.83
N TYR A 56 10.56 -14.98 12.78
CA TYR A 56 9.97 -16.32 12.86
C TYR A 56 11.02 -17.41 13.10
N LEU A 57 12.28 -17.16 12.76
CA LEU A 57 13.37 -18.11 12.98
C LEU A 57 13.47 -18.58 14.45
N GLN A 58 13.00 -17.77 15.41
CA GLN A 58 13.03 -18.10 16.84
C GLN A 58 11.98 -19.16 17.24
N TYR A 59 10.88 -19.29 16.50
CA TYR A 59 9.76 -20.15 16.92
C TYR A 59 9.07 -20.90 15.76
N ASP A 60 9.35 -20.53 14.50
CA ASP A 60 8.76 -21.15 13.32
C ASP A 60 9.72 -21.08 12.13
N VAL A 61 10.61 -22.06 12.07
CA VAL A 61 11.62 -22.19 11.01
C VAL A 61 10.99 -22.48 9.64
N ALA A 62 9.87 -23.21 9.62
CA ALA A 62 9.17 -23.54 8.38
C ALA A 62 8.63 -22.29 7.70
N THR A 63 7.96 -21.40 8.46
CA THR A 63 7.49 -20.09 7.98
C THR A 63 8.64 -19.20 7.50
N THR A 64 9.83 -19.25 8.13
CA THR A 64 11.01 -18.52 7.65
C THR A 64 11.46 -19.02 6.29
N LYS A 65 11.59 -20.34 6.13
CA LYS A 65 11.99 -20.97 4.87
C LYS A 65 11.00 -20.63 3.74
N GLU A 66 9.72 -20.79 3.97
CA GLU A 66 8.65 -20.49 3.02
C GLU A 66 8.68 -19.00 2.62
N SER A 67 8.77 -18.08 3.59
CA SER A 67 8.83 -16.64 3.32
C SER A 67 10.06 -16.25 2.51
N CYS A 68 11.23 -16.83 2.78
CA CYS A 68 12.43 -16.58 1.98
C CYS A 68 12.30 -17.15 0.57
N THR A 69 11.69 -18.34 0.42
CA THR A 69 11.46 -18.95 -0.89
C THR A 69 10.51 -18.11 -1.74
N ASP A 70 9.38 -17.69 -1.17
CA ASP A 70 8.40 -16.87 -1.88
C ASP A 70 8.96 -15.47 -2.21
N ALA A 71 9.77 -14.89 -1.31
CA ALA A 71 10.49 -13.65 -1.57
C ALA A 71 11.44 -13.78 -2.79
N GLY A 72 12.10 -14.92 -2.94
CA GLY A 72 12.94 -15.22 -4.12
C GLY A 72 12.13 -15.40 -5.41
N TYR A 73 10.94 -15.95 -5.33
CA TYR A 73 10.02 -15.98 -6.47
C TYR A 73 9.57 -14.58 -6.87
N ILE A 74 9.23 -13.72 -5.91
CA ILE A 74 8.84 -12.33 -6.18
C ILE A 74 10.01 -11.55 -6.79
N GLU A 75 11.23 -11.76 -6.31
CA GLU A 75 12.45 -11.17 -6.90
C GLU A 75 12.60 -11.57 -8.38
N ARG A 76 12.39 -12.84 -8.70
CA ARG A 76 12.48 -13.35 -10.06
C ARG A 76 11.39 -12.79 -11.00
N ILE A 77 10.14 -12.70 -10.53
CA ILE A 77 9.01 -12.29 -11.37
C ILE A 77 8.81 -10.78 -11.46
N ALA A 78 9.35 -10.00 -10.51
CA ALA A 78 9.18 -8.56 -10.45
C ALA A 78 10.46 -7.81 -10.01
N PRO A 79 11.64 -8.10 -10.59
CA PRO A 79 12.93 -7.54 -10.15
C PRO A 79 12.96 -6.01 -10.22
N HIS A 80 12.23 -5.41 -11.16
CA HIS A 80 12.17 -3.96 -11.34
C HIS A 80 11.46 -3.22 -10.20
N LEU A 81 10.59 -3.89 -9.45
CA LEU A 81 9.87 -3.30 -8.31
C LEU A 81 10.65 -3.38 -7.01
N LEU A 82 11.62 -4.29 -6.92
CA LEU A 82 12.35 -4.53 -5.69
C LEU A 82 13.54 -3.58 -5.55
N MET A 83 13.76 -3.15 -4.33
CA MET A 83 14.95 -2.41 -3.93
C MET A 83 15.58 -3.10 -2.74
N ARG A 84 16.88 -3.33 -2.81
CA ARG A 84 17.62 -3.92 -1.72
C ARG A 84 17.77 -2.93 -0.58
N ILE A 85 17.38 -3.32 0.62
CA ILE A 85 17.53 -2.53 1.83
C ILE A 85 18.46 -3.29 2.80
N PRO A 86 19.71 -2.87 2.95
CA PRO A 86 20.54 -3.36 4.03
C PRO A 86 20.04 -2.76 5.34
N PHE A 87 19.62 -3.61 6.26
CA PHE A 87 19.23 -3.22 7.62
C PHE A 87 20.43 -3.24 8.54
N LEU A 88 20.43 -2.35 9.52
CA LEU A 88 21.34 -2.34 10.65
C LEU A 88 20.54 -2.58 11.93
N PHE A 89 21.00 -3.52 12.75
CA PHE A 89 20.60 -3.65 14.14
C PHE A 89 21.72 -3.04 14.99
N PRO A 90 21.59 -1.77 15.40
CA PRO A 90 22.62 -1.11 16.21
C PRO A 90 22.48 -1.53 17.68
N VAL A 91 23.61 -1.67 18.38
CA VAL A 91 23.67 -1.91 19.82
C VAL A 91 24.34 -0.72 20.50
N PHE A 92 23.72 -0.23 21.57
CA PHE A 92 24.16 0.97 22.29
C PHE A 92 24.79 0.62 23.63
N SER A 93 25.69 1.48 24.12
CA SER A 93 26.41 1.25 25.38
C SER A 93 25.53 1.20 26.64
N GLY A 94 24.38 1.91 26.59
CA GLY A 94 23.39 1.92 27.66
C GLY A 94 22.50 0.68 27.76
N GLU A 95 22.63 -0.27 26.83
CA GLU A 95 21.86 -1.52 26.89
C GLU A 95 22.43 -2.49 27.90
N PRO A 96 21.59 -3.23 28.65
CA PRO A 96 22.09 -4.28 29.55
C PRO A 96 22.94 -5.29 28.79
N VAL A 97 24.13 -5.60 29.31
CA VAL A 97 25.09 -6.56 28.72
C VAL A 97 25.36 -6.32 27.22
N ALA A 98 25.49 -5.06 26.79
CA ALA A 98 25.54 -4.62 25.38
C ALA A 98 26.48 -5.45 24.49
N ARG A 99 27.70 -5.83 25.01
CA ARG A 99 28.62 -6.68 24.24
C ARG A 99 28.07 -8.07 24.00
N LEU A 100 27.47 -8.70 25.02
CA LEU A 100 26.88 -10.03 24.91
C LEU A 100 25.64 -9.98 23.95
N LEU A 101 24.88 -8.90 24.02
CA LEU A 101 23.77 -8.66 23.07
C LEU A 101 24.29 -8.61 21.63
N LEU A 102 25.40 -7.90 21.37
CA LEU A 102 25.98 -7.80 20.03
C LEU A 102 26.40 -9.18 19.48
N GLU A 103 27.08 -10.01 20.31
CA GLU A 103 27.46 -11.38 19.94
C GLU A 103 26.21 -12.26 19.70
N GLY A 104 25.19 -12.14 20.54
CA GLY A 104 23.94 -12.89 20.37
C GLY A 104 23.16 -12.53 19.11
N VAL A 105 23.13 -11.24 18.76
CA VAL A 105 22.50 -10.76 17.51
C VAL A 105 23.28 -11.28 16.30
N GLU A 106 24.60 -11.24 16.32
CA GLU A 106 25.44 -11.76 15.23
C GLU A 106 25.19 -13.26 15.01
N THR A 107 25.24 -14.06 16.06
CA THR A 107 24.96 -15.51 15.99
C THR A 107 23.57 -15.79 15.44
N PHE A 108 22.57 -14.99 15.83
CA PHE A 108 21.20 -15.13 15.31
C PHE A 108 21.10 -14.79 13.82
N PHE A 109 21.83 -13.76 13.35
CA PHE A 109 21.84 -13.39 11.94
C PHE A 109 22.67 -14.37 11.10
N GLU A 110 23.73 -14.97 11.67
CA GLU A 110 24.46 -16.08 11.05
C GLU A 110 23.53 -17.28 10.77
N ALA A 111 22.67 -17.63 11.72
CA ALA A 111 21.67 -18.67 11.51
C ALA A 111 20.67 -18.31 10.40
N TYR A 112 20.30 -17.04 10.29
CA TYR A 112 19.43 -16.55 9.22
C TYR A 112 20.10 -16.56 7.85
N ASP A 113 21.41 -16.42 7.77
CA ASP A 113 22.16 -16.45 6.50
C ASP A 113 21.99 -17.75 5.72
N TYR A 114 21.61 -18.84 6.39
CA TYR A 114 21.27 -20.09 5.74
C TYR A 114 20.11 -19.94 4.73
N TYR A 115 19.21 -18.99 4.99
CA TYR A 115 18.03 -18.71 4.15
C TYR A 115 18.23 -17.58 3.14
N GLN A 116 19.28 -16.76 3.29
CA GLN A 116 19.54 -15.62 2.40
C GLN A 116 19.61 -16.01 0.91
N PRO A 117 20.25 -17.14 0.50
CA PRO A 117 20.30 -17.54 -0.90
C PRO A 117 18.92 -17.79 -1.52
N LEU A 118 17.91 -18.20 -0.73
CA LEU A 118 16.55 -18.46 -1.23
C LEU A 118 15.88 -17.20 -1.77
N LYS A 119 16.25 -16.02 -1.27
CA LYS A 119 15.69 -14.72 -1.68
C LYS A 119 16.71 -13.80 -2.37
N GLY A 120 17.86 -14.32 -2.84
CA GLY A 120 18.91 -13.51 -3.46
C GLY A 120 19.56 -12.49 -2.51
N GLY A 121 19.40 -12.67 -1.20
CA GLY A 121 19.95 -11.77 -0.18
C GLY A 121 21.45 -11.99 0.09
N LYS A 122 22.11 -10.98 0.67
CA LYS A 122 23.51 -11.08 1.11
C LYS A 122 23.58 -11.50 2.57
N LYS A 123 24.72 -12.11 2.91
CA LYS A 123 25.03 -12.47 4.28
C LYS A 123 25.16 -11.24 5.17
N HIS A 124 24.97 -11.43 6.48
CA HIS A 124 25.19 -10.39 7.47
C HIS A 124 26.64 -9.89 7.47
N CYS A 125 26.84 -8.70 8.01
CA CYS A 125 28.15 -8.13 8.32
C CYS A 125 28.09 -7.48 9.68
N ARG A 126 29.14 -7.71 10.49
CA ARG A 126 29.37 -6.94 11.71
C ARG A 126 30.02 -5.63 11.37
N LEU A 127 29.50 -4.53 11.90
CA LEU A 127 30.05 -3.19 11.74
C LEU A 127 30.53 -2.63 13.07
N SER A 128 31.71 -2.04 13.08
CA SER A 128 32.25 -1.27 14.20
C SER A 128 31.51 0.06 14.37
N ARG A 129 31.67 0.69 15.54
CA ARG A 129 31.15 2.03 15.82
C ARG A 129 31.53 3.05 14.73
N ASN A 130 32.80 3.05 14.33
CA ASN A 130 33.29 4.04 13.35
C ASN A 130 32.66 3.82 11.96
N GLU A 131 32.54 2.59 11.51
CA GLU A 131 31.88 2.26 10.25
C GLU A 131 30.40 2.68 10.27
N ILE A 132 29.69 2.40 11.39
CA ILE A 132 28.29 2.79 11.56
C ILE A 132 28.14 4.30 11.50
N LEU A 133 28.90 5.08 12.26
CA LEU A 133 28.78 6.54 12.29
C LEU A 133 29.21 7.20 10.99
N ASN A 134 30.08 6.57 10.20
CA ASN A 134 30.42 7.02 8.84
C ASN A 134 29.26 6.76 7.87
N LEU A 135 28.56 5.64 7.99
CA LEU A 135 27.41 5.31 7.12
C LEU A 135 26.15 6.07 7.53
N GLU A 136 25.92 6.25 8.83
CA GLU A 136 24.74 6.85 9.44
C GLU A 136 25.10 7.88 10.50
N PRO A 137 25.55 9.08 10.10
CA PRO A 137 26.00 10.12 11.04
C PRO A 137 24.86 10.68 11.92
N GLY A 138 23.60 10.35 11.60
CA GLY A 138 22.43 10.73 12.41
C GLY A 138 22.13 9.79 13.57
N LEU A 139 22.81 8.63 13.67
CA LEU A 139 22.64 7.71 14.80
C LEU A 139 23.20 8.31 16.10
N ARG A 140 22.74 7.77 17.22
CA ARG A 140 23.29 8.10 18.54
C ARG A 140 24.78 7.74 18.61
N GLU A 141 25.58 8.64 19.19
CA GLU A 141 27.04 8.49 19.29
C GLU A 141 27.49 7.37 20.23
N ASP A 142 26.64 6.92 21.14
CA ASP A 142 26.93 5.84 22.08
C ASP A 142 26.74 4.42 21.51
N VAL A 143 26.56 4.31 20.17
CA VAL A 143 26.58 3.01 19.48
C VAL A 143 27.95 2.34 19.66
N ILE A 144 27.96 1.07 20.05
CA ILE A 144 29.19 0.28 20.24
C ILE A 144 29.53 -0.61 19.05
N GLY A 145 28.56 -0.93 18.22
CA GLY A 145 28.64 -1.76 17.04
C GLY A 145 27.24 -2.15 16.57
N GLY A 146 27.17 -2.98 15.55
CA GLY A 146 25.90 -3.48 15.03
C GLY A 146 26.10 -4.56 13.99
N VAL A 147 25.01 -5.23 13.64
CA VAL A 147 25.00 -6.30 12.65
C VAL A 147 24.00 -5.96 11.57
N THR A 148 24.39 -6.18 10.31
CA THR A 148 23.52 -5.95 9.17
C THR A 148 22.72 -7.21 8.81
N LEU A 149 21.56 -7.01 8.21
CA LEU A 149 20.83 -8.06 7.49
C LEU A 149 20.25 -7.48 6.20
N ASP A 150 20.02 -8.36 5.24
CA ASP A 150 19.59 -7.97 3.91
C ASP A 150 18.12 -8.31 3.67
N GLU A 151 17.32 -7.33 3.26
CA GLU A 151 15.91 -7.50 2.94
C GLU A 151 15.52 -6.70 1.68
N TRP A 152 14.35 -6.99 1.13
CA TRP A 152 13.81 -6.28 -0.03
C TRP A 152 12.73 -5.29 0.37
N GLY A 153 12.87 -4.05 -0.10
CA GLY A 153 11.77 -3.10 -0.21
C GLY A 153 11.02 -3.28 -1.52
N VAL A 154 9.75 -2.93 -1.54
CA VAL A 154 8.91 -3.05 -2.73
C VAL A 154 7.92 -1.90 -2.83
N ASP A 155 7.62 -1.46 -4.05
CA ASP A 155 6.42 -0.66 -4.31
C ASP A 155 5.20 -1.60 -4.23
N ALA A 156 4.58 -1.65 -3.05
CA ALA A 156 3.48 -2.57 -2.75
C ALA A 156 2.23 -2.30 -3.59
N PHE A 157 1.97 -1.02 -3.91
CA PHE A 157 0.89 -0.65 -4.82
C PHE A 157 1.15 -1.21 -6.22
N ARG A 158 2.34 -0.96 -6.77
CA ARG A 158 2.72 -1.43 -8.11
C ARG A 158 2.71 -2.96 -8.19
N LEU A 159 3.21 -3.66 -7.17
CA LEU A 159 3.16 -5.13 -7.11
C LEU A 159 1.72 -5.63 -7.22
N THR A 160 0.79 -5.02 -6.48
CA THR A 160 -0.63 -5.39 -6.52
C THR A 160 -1.25 -5.09 -7.89
N LEU A 161 -0.99 -3.89 -8.42
CA LEU A 161 -1.49 -3.45 -9.73
C LEU A 161 -1.01 -4.36 -10.87
N LEU A 162 0.26 -4.76 -10.87
CA LEU A 162 0.81 -5.62 -11.92
C LEU A 162 0.22 -7.03 -11.91
N ASN A 163 -0.16 -7.56 -10.72
CA ASN A 163 -0.94 -8.80 -10.67
C ASN A 163 -2.32 -8.63 -11.31
N ALA A 164 -3.02 -7.50 -11.07
CA ALA A 164 -4.31 -7.22 -11.70
C ALA A 164 -4.19 -7.04 -13.21
N ILE A 165 -3.12 -6.36 -13.68
CA ILE A 165 -2.86 -6.17 -15.12
C ILE A 165 -2.57 -7.51 -15.79
N ASP A 166 -1.71 -8.36 -15.20
CA ASP A 166 -1.41 -9.69 -15.77
C ASP A 166 -2.67 -10.56 -15.81
N ALA A 167 -3.49 -10.53 -14.76
CA ALA A 167 -4.79 -11.21 -14.76
C ALA A 167 -5.68 -10.71 -15.91
N HIS A 168 -5.78 -9.39 -16.10
CA HIS A 168 -6.57 -8.79 -17.19
C HIS A 168 -6.06 -9.19 -18.57
N GLU A 169 -4.76 -9.17 -18.80
CA GLU A 169 -4.13 -9.58 -20.05
C GLU A 169 -4.33 -11.08 -20.35
N ASN A 170 -4.65 -11.88 -19.32
CA ASN A 170 -5.01 -13.29 -19.44
C ASN A 170 -6.54 -13.54 -19.34
N GLY A 171 -7.36 -12.51 -19.57
CA GLY A 171 -8.80 -12.63 -19.74
C GLY A 171 -9.65 -12.39 -18.50
N THR A 172 -9.08 -11.95 -17.36
CA THR A 172 -9.87 -11.53 -16.21
C THR A 172 -10.60 -10.22 -16.50
N ASP A 173 -11.90 -10.18 -16.19
CA ASP A 173 -12.70 -8.95 -16.19
C ASP A 173 -12.47 -8.20 -14.88
N VAL A 174 -11.70 -7.11 -14.93
CA VAL A 174 -11.35 -6.29 -13.77
C VAL A 174 -12.30 -5.10 -13.65
N ARG A 175 -13.09 -5.07 -12.59
CA ARG A 175 -14.07 -4.02 -12.31
C ARG A 175 -13.74 -3.28 -11.03
N THR A 176 -13.12 -2.11 -11.15
CA THR A 176 -12.94 -1.17 -10.04
C THR A 176 -14.21 -0.31 -9.86
N TYR A 177 -14.40 0.25 -8.67
CA TYR A 177 -15.58 1.05 -8.28
C TYR A 177 -16.91 0.28 -8.35
N HIS A 178 -16.86 -1.05 -8.21
CA HIS A 178 -18.03 -1.92 -8.11
C HIS A 178 -18.14 -2.53 -6.71
N GLU A 179 -19.22 -2.23 -6.02
CA GLU A 179 -19.48 -2.69 -4.66
C GLU A 179 -20.41 -3.90 -4.65
N VAL A 180 -20.03 -4.96 -3.93
CA VAL A 180 -20.90 -6.11 -3.68
C VAL A 180 -21.95 -5.73 -2.65
N VAL A 181 -23.18 -5.61 -3.11
CA VAL A 181 -24.31 -5.26 -2.24
C VAL A 181 -25.01 -6.48 -1.66
N ASP A 182 -25.00 -7.61 -2.39
CA ASP A 182 -25.64 -8.85 -1.96
C ASP A 182 -25.08 -10.06 -2.72
N PHE A 183 -25.42 -11.26 -2.29
CA PHE A 183 -25.14 -12.52 -2.97
C PHE A 183 -26.38 -13.06 -3.69
N VAL A 184 -26.15 -13.82 -4.76
CA VAL A 184 -27.18 -14.59 -5.43
C VAL A 184 -27.06 -16.03 -4.96
N GLN A 185 -28.14 -16.57 -4.38
CA GLN A 185 -28.22 -17.96 -3.92
C GLN A 185 -29.19 -18.75 -4.77
N ASN A 186 -28.91 -20.03 -4.97
CA ASN A 186 -29.85 -20.97 -5.59
C ASN A 186 -30.84 -21.54 -4.55
N ALA A 187 -31.72 -22.43 -5.00
CA ALA A 187 -32.74 -23.04 -4.14
C ALA A 187 -32.17 -23.88 -2.96
N SER A 188 -30.91 -24.35 -3.05
CA SER A 188 -30.22 -25.06 -1.97
C SER A 188 -29.46 -24.14 -1.01
N GLY A 189 -29.48 -22.83 -1.21
CA GLY A 189 -28.76 -21.86 -0.41
C GLY A 189 -27.28 -21.67 -0.84
N ALA A 190 -26.80 -22.35 -1.88
CA ALA A 190 -25.47 -22.19 -2.39
C ALA A 190 -25.30 -20.85 -3.11
N VAL A 191 -24.17 -20.18 -2.94
CA VAL A 191 -23.81 -18.96 -3.65
C VAL A 191 -23.50 -19.29 -5.11
N VAL A 192 -24.22 -18.64 -6.02
CA VAL A 192 -24.10 -18.81 -7.48
C VAL A 192 -23.84 -17.49 -8.20
N GLY A 193 -23.60 -16.41 -7.46
CA GLY A 193 -23.33 -15.09 -8.03
C GLY A 193 -23.35 -13.97 -7.00
N VAL A 194 -23.23 -12.75 -7.50
CA VAL A 194 -23.24 -11.52 -6.69
C VAL A 194 -24.03 -10.40 -7.37
N LYS A 195 -24.65 -9.54 -6.56
CA LYS A 195 -25.26 -8.28 -7.00
C LYS A 195 -24.28 -7.14 -6.74
N LEU A 196 -24.04 -6.35 -7.76
CA LEU A 196 -23.05 -5.28 -7.77
C LEU A 196 -23.72 -3.92 -7.96
N PHE A 197 -23.25 -2.93 -7.24
CA PHE A 197 -23.53 -1.53 -7.46
C PHE A 197 -22.31 -0.85 -8.09
N ASP A 198 -22.43 -0.38 -9.32
CA ASP A 198 -21.42 0.48 -9.94
C ASP A 198 -21.49 1.88 -9.32
N ARG A 199 -20.49 2.25 -8.57
CA ARG A 199 -20.41 3.52 -7.83
C ARG A 199 -20.22 4.73 -8.74
N ARG A 200 -19.82 4.53 -9.99
CA ARG A 200 -19.61 5.60 -10.97
C ARG A 200 -20.87 5.85 -11.82
N SER A 201 -21.40 4.83 -12.44
CA SER A 201 -22.63 4.93 -13.25
C SER A 201 -23.91 4.94 -12.41
N LYS A 202 -23.83 4.56 -11.12
CA LYS A 202 -24.95 4.40 -10.18
C LYS A 202 -25.97 3.34 -10.64
N THR A 203 -25.50 2.31 -11.32
CA THR A 203 -26.33 1.21 -11.83
C THR A 203 -26.10 -0.09 -11.04
N MET A 204 -27.14 -0.94 -11.03
CA MET A 204 -27.06 -2.28 -10.46
C MET A 204 -26.75 -3.29 -11.56
N ASN A 205 -25.90 -4.25 -11.24
CA ASN A 205 -25.53 -5.36 -12.12
C ASN A 205 -25.54 -6.67 -11.32
N GLU A 206 -25.64 -7.79 -12.02
CA GLU A 206 -25.57 -9.12 -11.44
C GLU A 206 -24.57 -9.97 -12.23
N LEU A 207 -23.74 -10.76 -11.54
CA LEU A 207 -22.79 -11.68 -12.15
C LEU A 207 -22.98 -13.07 -11.57
N HIS A 208 -22.84 -14.11 -12.41
CA HIS A 208 -22.99 -15.50 -12.02
C HIS A 208 -21.69 -16.29 -12.17
N ALA A 209 -21.34 -17.03 -11.11
CA ALA A 209 -20.25 -18.00 -11.08
C ALA A 209 -20.53 -19.07 -10.02
N PRO A 210 -20.06 -20.32 -10.23
CA PRO A 210 -20.22 -21.39 -9.24
C PRO A 210 -19.36 -21.18 -7.98
N ILE A 211 -18.31 -20.35 -8.04
CA ILE A 211 -17.42 -20.07 -6.91
C ILE A 211 -17.22 -18.57 -6.79
N THR A 212 -17.40 -18.06 -5.57
CA THR A 212 -17.07 -16.69 -5.19
C THR A 212 -16.01 -16.70 -4.10
N ILE A 213 -14.94 -15.91 -4.27
CA ILE A 213 -13.84 -15.78 -3.30
C ILE A 213 -13.92 -14.41 -2.64
N ASN A 214 -14.12 -14.39 -1.34
CA ASN A 214 -14.10 -13.18 -0.53
C ASN A 214 -12.66 -12.88 -0.09
N ALA A 215 -11.96 -12.05 -0.85
CA ALA A 215 -10.60 -11.56 -0.59
C ALA A 215 -10.60 -10.08 -0.17
N THR A 216 -11.68 -9.61 0.47
CA THR A 216 -11.90 -8.20 0.82
C THR A 216 -11.13 -7.73 2.07
N GLY A 217 -10.18 -8.53 2.57
CA GLY A 217 -9.28 -8.16 3.67
C GLY A 217 -10.04 -7.80 4.95
N ALA A 218 -9.80 -6.62 5.52
CA ALA A 218 -10.44 -6.21 6.78
C ALA A 218 -11.98 -6.11 6.69
N TRP A 219 -12.54 -5.95 5.49
CA TRP A 219 -14.00 -5.95 5.26
C TRP A 219 -14.59 -7.36 5.11
N GLY A 220 -13.75 -8.41 5.05
CA GLY A 220 -14.19 -9.78 4.84
C GLY A 220 -15.32 -10.24 5.74
N PRO A 221 -15.29 -10.02 7.08
CA PRO A 221 -16.39 -10.34 7.97
C PRO A 221 -17.71 -9.62 7.62
N ARG A 222 -17.65 -8.34 7.20
CA ARG A 222 -18.85 -7.58 6.78
C ARG A 222 -19.48 -8.15 5.50
N VAL A 223 -18.65 -8.65 4.59
CA VAL A 223 -19.11 -9.27 3.33
C VAL A 223 -19.77 -10.63 3.63
N ALA A 224 -19.13 -11.48 4.42
CA ALA A 224 -19.68 -12.79 4.79
C ALA A 224 -20.94 -12.68 5.66
N ALA A 225 -21.06 -11.63 6.48
CA ALA A 225 -22.25 -11.39 7.31
C ALA A 225 -23.54 -11.19 6.49
N LYS A 226 -23.44 -10.80 5.21
CA LYS A 226 -24.59 -10.73 4.29
C LYS A 226 -25.27 -12.09 4.06
N LEU A 227 -24.54 -13.19 4.32
CA LEU A 227 -25.02 -14.57 4.27
C LEU A 227 -25.23 -15.16 5.67
N GLY A 228 -25.16 -14.35 6.72
CA GLY A 228 -25.28 -14.81 8.11
C GLY A 228 -24.06 -15.58 8.62
N ILE A 229 -22.93 -15.54 7.93
CA ILE A 229 -21.70 -16.27 8.30
C ILE A 229 -20.90 -15.44 9.30
N PRO A 230 -20.72 -15.91 10.56
CA PRO A 230 -19.97 -15.20 11.57
C PRO A 230 -18.50 -15.66 11.59
N TYR A 231 -17.60 -15.01 10.89
CA TYR A 231 -16.17 -15.19 11.16
C TYR A 231 -15.53 -13.89 11.64
N ARG A 232 -14.41 -14.01 12.33
CA ARG A 232 -13.75 -12.87 12.98
C ARG A 232 -12.32 -12.72 12.48
N LEU A 233 -11.95 -11.46 12.29
CA LEU A 233 -10.57 -11.02 12.08
C LEU A 233 -10.23 -9.98 13.15
N ARG A 234 -8.99 -9.95 13.60
CA ARG A 234 -8.46 -8.80 14.30
C ARG A 234 -8.14 -7.72 13.28
N GLN A 235 -8.74 -6.56 13.45
CA GLN A 235 -8.48 -5.37 12.64
C GLN A 235 -7.37 -4.56 13.32
N GLY A 236 -6.13 -4.70 12.86
CA GLY A 236 -4.98 -4.01 13.42
C GLY A 236 -4.66 -2.73 12.65
N LYS A 237 -4.83 -1.56 13.29
CA LYS A 237 -4.48 -0.28 12.70
C LYS A 237 -2.97 -0.06 12.72
N GLY A 238 -2.40 0.35 11.59
CA GLY A 238 -0.99 0.66 11.44
C GLY A 238 -0.76 2.00 10.76
N VAL A 239 -0.08 2.91 11.45
CA VAL A 239 0.26 4.25 10.96
C VAL A 239 1.72 4.31 10.57
N HIS A 240 2.01 5.06 9.51
CA HIS A 240 3.36 5.36 9.06
C HIS A 240 3.56 6.86 8.92
N VAL A 241 4.77 7.32 9.23
CA VAL A 241 5.24 8.69 9.01
C VAL A 241 6.26 8.68 7.88
N VAL A 242 6.11 9.59 6.92
CA VAL A 242 6.96 9.65 5.72
C VAL A 242 7.67 10.99 5.59
N PHE A 243 8.94 10.92 5.26
CA PHE A 243 9.75 12.05 4.85
C PHE A 243 9.97 11.98 3.33
N SER A 244 9.68 13.04 2.60
CA SER A 244 9.85 13.11 1.13
C SER A 244 11.29 13.28 0.70
N HIS A 245 12.21 12.78 1.51
CA HIS A 245 13.65 12.70 1.21
C HIS A 245 14.27 11.56 2.02
N ARG A 246 15.45 11.17 1.62
CA ARG A 246 16.19 10.11 2.27
C ARG A 246 16.87 10.65 3.54
N VAL A 247 16.45 10.15 4.70
CA VAL A 247 17.01 10.54 6.02
C VAL A 247 18.12 9.60 6.45
N SER A 248 18.00 8.29 6.14
CA SER A 248 19.01 7.27 6.44
C SER A 248 19.47 6.54 5.19
N ASN A 249 20.69 5.98 5.23
CA ASN A 249 21.22 5.14 4.17
C ASN A 249 20.83 3.66 4.37
N LEU A 250 20.71 3.24 5.62
CA LEU A 250 20.39 1.89 6.04
C LEU A 250 18.96 1.83 6.60
N GLY A 251 18.32 0.67 6.48
CA GLY A 251 17.14 0.37 7.27
C GLY A 251 17.53 0.16 8.74
N LEU A 252 16.72 0.68 9.66
CA LEU A 252 16.95 0.50 11.09
C LEU A 252 15.76 -0.21 11.71
N ILE A 253 16.01 -1.10 12.65
CA ILE A 253 15.00 -1.67 13.53
C ILE A 253 14.99 -0.82 14.81
N ILE A 254 13.89 -0.12 15.04
CA ILE A 254 13.70 0.76 16.19
C ILE A 254 12.64 0.17 17.13
N LYS A 255 12.66 0.60 18.39
CA LYS A 255 11.69 0.15 19.41
C LYS A 255 10.86 1.31 19.93
N GLY A 256 9.56 1.12 20.03
CA GLY A 256 8.66 2.00 20.75
C GLY A 256 8.89 1.94 22.26
N VAL A 257 8.25 2.85 22.99
CA VAL A 257 8.32 2.91 24.46
C VAL A 257 7.75 1.67 25.14
N ASP A 258 6.88 0.94 24.46
CA ASP A 258 6.27 -0.33 24.86
C ASP A 258 7.09 -1.56 24.43
N GLY A 259 8.27 -1.35 23.82
CA GLY A 259 9.15 -2.41 23.33
C GLY A 259 8.79 -2.95 21.95
N ARG A 260 7.70 -2.48 21.32
CA ARG A 260 7.28 -2.86 19.96
C ARG A 260 8.36 -2.50 18.94
N GLN A 261 8.67 -3.45 18.06
CA GLN A 261 9.60 -3.23 16.98
C GLN A 261 8.90 -2.54 15.80
N MET A 262 9.55 -1.50 15.28
CA MET A 262 9.13 -0.75 14.10
C MET A 262 10.30 -0.62 13.12
N PHE A 263 9.99 -0.28 11.89
CA PHE A 263 11.00 -0.04 10.86
C PHE A 263 11.19 1.45 10.61
N PHE A 264 12.44 1.83 10.40
CA PHE A 264 12.86 3.13 9.89
C PHE A 264 13.66 2.86 8.63
N LEU A 265 13.07 3.02 7.48
CA LEU A 265 13.69 2.60 6.22
C LEU A 265 13.79 3.66 5.15
N PRO A 266 14.90 3.66 4.40
CA PRO A 266 14.97 4.31 3.11
C PRO A 266 14.09 3.54 2.10
N HIS A 267 13.10 4.21 1.51
CA HIS A 267 12.21 3.63 0.52
C HIS A 267 12.22 4.50 -0.74
N GLN A 268 12.98 4.10 -1.76
CA GLN A 268 13.31 4.93 -2.92
C GLN A 268 13.96 6.26 -2.49
N ASN A 269 13.36 7.41 -2.84
CA ASN A 269 13.83 8.74 -2.43
C ASN A 269 13.19 9.23 -1.12
N HIS A 270 12.37 8.41 -0.46
CA HIS A 270 11.66 8.73 0.77
C HIS A 270 12.28 7.99 1.96
N THR A 271 11.87 8.39 3.13
CA THR A 271 12.06 7.60 4.35
C THR A 271 10.70 7.31 4.96
N VAL A 272 10.47 6.04 5.28
CA VAL A 272 9.23 5.55 5.90
C VAL A 272 9.53 5.05 7.30
N ILE A 273 8.81 5.55 8.29
CA ILE A 273 8.93 5.10 9.69
C ILE A 273 7.58 4.55 10.14
N GLY A 274 7.58 3.37 10.74
CA GLY A 274 6.39 2.72 11.26
C GLY A 274 6.60 1.21 11.43
N THR A 275 5.65 0.58 12.01
CA THR A 275 4.23 0.95 12.08
C THR A 275 3.67 0.73 13.47
N THR A 276 2.63 1.46 13.85
CA THR A 276 1.78 1.12 15.01
C THR A 276 1.00 -0.18 14.74
N ASP A 277 0.39 -0.75 15.76
CA ASP A 277 -0.44 -1.97 15.63
C ASP A 277 -1.48 -2.03 16.76
N ASP A 278 -2.45 -1.12 16.72
CA ASP A 278 -3.51 -1.04 17.69
C ASP A 278 -4.79 -1.69 17.17
N ASP A 279 -5.60 -2.24 18.06
CA ASP A 279 -6.92 -2.76 17.70
C ASP A 279 -7.80 -1.62 17.17
N TYR A 280 -8.49 -1.86 16.06
CA TYR A 280 -9.30 -0.87 15.39
C TYR A 280 -10.77 -1.28 15.30
N TYR A 281 -11.63 -0.52 15.98
CA TYR A 281 -13.08 -0.79 16.06
C TYR A 281 -13.95 0.26 15.39
N SER A 282 -13.32 1.26 14.75
CA SER A 282 -14.02 2.35 14.07
C SER A 282 -14.31 2.04 12.59
N ASP A 283 -14.66 3.06 11.82
CA ASP A 283 -15.00 2.90 10.40
C ASP A 283 -13.77 2.54 9.56
N LEU A 284 -13.81 1.36 8.96
CA LEU A 284 -12.76 0.87 8.05
C LEU A 284 -12.62 1.70 6.78
N ASP A 285 -13.66 2.43 6.39
CA ASP A 285 -13.68 3.22 5.17
C ASP A 285 -13.05 4.60 5.35
N ALA A 286 -12.85 5.03 6.61
CA ALA A 286 -12.27 6.33 6.95
C ALA A 286 -11.29 6.23 8.15
N PRO A 287 -10.26 5.37 8.10
CA PRO A 287 -9.29 5.31 9.18
C PRO A 287 -8.53 6.63 9.29
N LEU A 288 -8.40 7.14 10.52
CA LEU A 288 -7.74 8.40 10.81
C LEU A 288 -6.38 8.15 11.47
N VAL A 289 -5.41 8.99 11.12
CA VAL A 289 -4.14 9.11 11.85
C VAL A 289 -4.35 10.07 13.02
N LEU A 290 -3.88 9.69 14.20
CA LEU A 290 -3.96 10.53 15.40
C LEU A 290 -2.58 11.15 15.70
N GLU A 291 -2.59 12.28 16.39
CA GLU A 291 -1.37 13.03 16.72
C GLU A 291 -0.44 12.24 17.66
N ASP A 292 -1.00 11.51 18.59
CA ASP A 292 -0.26 10.67 19.54
C ASP A 292 0.45 9.49 18.83
N GLU A 293 -0.15 8.91 17.79
CA GLU A 293 0.50 7.89 16.97
C GLU A 293 1.73 8.44 16.23
N VAL A 294 1.62 9.66 15.71
CA VAL A 294 2.75 10.35 15.06
C VAL A 294 3.86 10.62 16.08
N LYS A 295 3.50 11.14 17.26
CA LYS A 295 4.45 11.40 18.37
C LYS A 295 5.14 10.11 18.82
N TYR A 296 4.40 9.03 18.98
CA TYR A 296 4.91 7.71 19.35
C TYR A 296 5.98 7.21 18.35
N ILE A 297 5.69 7.28 17.05
CA ILE A 297 6.63 6.85 15.99
C ILE A 297 7.88 7.73 15.98
N LEU A 298 7.73 9.06 16.07
CA LEU A 298 8.87 9.98 16.06
C LEU A 298 9.71 9.86 17.33
N GLN A 299 9.11 9.56 18.48
CA GLN A 299 9.84 9.30 19.73
C GLN A 299 10.70 8.03 19.61
N ALA A 300 10.15 6.96 19.06
CA ALA A 300 10.91 5.73 18.82
C ALA A 300 12.08 5.98 17.85
N ALA A 301 11.87 6.78 16.80
CA ALA A 301 12.94 7.16 15.87
C ALA A 301 14.06 7.97 16.57
N ARG A 302 13.71 8.96 17.40
CA ARG A 302 14.68 9.76 18.18
C ARG A 302 15.54 8.92 19.10
N HIS A 303 14.97 7.86 19.65
CA HIS A 303 15.69 6.97 20.57
C HIS A 303 16.89 6.28 19.91
N VAL A 304 16.87 6.10 18.61
CA VAL A 304 17.95 5.44 17.84
C VAL A 304 18.68 6.43 16.94
N PHE A 305 17.95 7.34 16.29
CA PHE A 305 18.46 8.28 15.31
C PHE A 305 18.26 9.73 15.81
N ALA A 306 19.23 10.23 16.59
CA ALA A 306 19.17 11.54 17.21
C ALA A 306 19.06 12.70 16.19
N GLY A 307 19.55 12.48 14.97
CA GLY A 307 19.47 13.45 13.87
C GLY A 307 18.07 13.66 13.29
N ILE A 308 17.06 12.90 13.68
CA ILE A 308 15.70 12.96 13.08
C ILE A 308 15.06 14.33 13.19
N ASP A 309 15.32 15.07 14.28
CA ASP A 309 14.72 16.39 14.54
C ASP A 309 15.23 17.48 13.58
N LYS A 310 16.29 17.22 12.83
CA LYS A 310 16.76 18.10 11.74
C LYS A 310 15.90 17.96 10.47
N HIS A 311 15.06 16.94 10.41
CA HIS A 311 14.21 16.60 9.28
C HIS A 311 12.74 16.83 9.62
N ARG A 312 11.94 17.17 8.63
CA ARG A 312 10.50 17.39 8.79
C ARG A 312 9.73 16.30 8.06
N PRO A 313 8.80 15.62 8.72
CA PRO A 313 7.93 14.67 8.05
C PRO A 313 7.02 15.40 7.06
N SER A 314 6.66 14.71 5.99
CA SER A 314 5.94 15.28 4.85
C SER A 314 4.48 14.85 4.80
N TYR A 315 4.20 13.59 5.14
CA TYR A 315 2.84 13.05 5.19
C TYR A 315 2.79 11.78 6.03
N THR A 316 1.58 11.34 6.27
CA THR A 316 1.27 10.08 6.97
C THR A 316 0.36 9.22 6.12
N TYR A 317 0.34 7.92 6.37
CA TYR A 317 -0.69 7.04 5.88
C TYR A 317 -1.04 5.96 6.90
N VAL A 318 -2.23 5.38 6.74
CA VAL A 318 -2.78 4.39 7.67
C VAL A 318 -3.38 3.23 6.91
N GLY A 319 -3.16 2.03 7.41
CA GLY A 319 -3.78 0.80 6.92
C GLY A 319 -4.36 -0.03 8.06
N VAL A 320 -5.38 -0.82 7.77
CA VAL A 320 -5.97 -1.76 8.72
C VAL A 320 -5.69 -3.18 8.26
N ARG A 321 -4.91 -3.92 9.07
CA ARG A 321 -4.52 -5.30 8.78
C ARG A 321 -5.63 -6.28 9.11
N PRO A 322 -5.93 -7.23 8.22
CA PRO A 322 -6.82 -8.35 8.51
C PRO A 322 -6.00 -9.50 9.15
N THR A 323 -5.72 -9.43 10.45
CA THR A 323 -4.96 -10.47 11.15
C THR A 323 -5.89 -11.57 11.64
N LEU A 324 -5.41 -12.82 11.69
CA LEU A 324 -6.15 -13.93 12.28
C LEU A 324 -6.48 -13.62 13.74
N PHE A 325 -7.74 -13.84 14.11
CA PHE A 325 -8.18 -13.61 15.47
C PHE A 325 -7.71 -14.73 16.39
N GLY A 326 -7.11 -14.39 17.53
CA GLY A 326 -6.71 -15.33 18.57
C GLY A 326 -7.13 -14.81 19.94
N TRP A 327 -8.03 -15.52 20.61
CA TRP A 327 -8.51 -15.12 21.94
C TRP A 327 -7.36 -15.17 22.97
N GLY A 328 -7.20 -14.12 23.78
CA GLY A 328 -6.22 -14.04 24.86
C GLY A 328 -4.75 -13.95 24.42
N LYS A 329 -4.48 -13.71 23.14
CA LYS A 329 -3.13 -13.49 22.61
C LYS A 329 -2.86 -12.00 22.42
N ASN A 330 -1.66 -11.54 22.81
CA ASN A 330 -1.17 -10.21 22.47
C ASN A 330 -0.93 -10.10 20.96
N GLU A 331 -0.91 -8.88 20.43
CA GLU A 331 -0.78 -8.59 19.00
C GLU A 331 0.46 -9.24 18.37
N ASP A 332 1.59 -9.21 19.08
CA ASP A 332 2.86 -9.79 18.60
C ASP A 332 2.87 -11.33 18.61
N ALA A 333 1.98 -11.95 19.38
CA ALA A 333 1.83 -13.40 19.46
C ALA A 333 0.76 -13.95 18.49
N LEU A 334 0.05 -13.08 17.76
CA LEU A 334 -0.90 -13.52 16.75
C LEU A 334 -0.16 -14.04 15.51
N SER A 335 -0.63 -15.15 14.98
CA SER A 335 -0.09 -15.70 13.74
C SER A 335 -0.23 -14.69 12.59
N ARG A 336 0.84 -14.52 11.84
CA ARG A 336 0.86 -13.77 10.57
C ARG A 336 0.66 -14.69 9.36
N GLU A 337 0.29 -15.92 9.61
CA GLU A 337 -0.09 -16.89 8.59
C GLU A 337 -1.36 -16.44 7.87
N HIS A 338 -1.59 -17.05 6.75
CA HIS A 338 -2.84 -16.95 6.04
C HIS A 338 -3.71 -18.19 6.30
N ALA A 339 -5.01 -18.01 6.15
CA ALA A 339 -5.95 -19.09 6.14
C ALA A 339 -7.06 -18.79 5.14
N PHE A 340 -7.76 -19.82 4.72
CA PHE A 340 -9.01 -19.66 3.97
C PHE A 340 -10.05 -20.64 4.51
N ILE A 341 -11.30 -20.23 4.41
CA ILE A 341 -12.45 -21.04 4.84
C ILE A 341 -13.34 -21.30 3.64
N GLU A 342 -13.61 -22.57 3.38
CA GLU A 342 -14.69 -23.01 2.50
C GLU A 342 -15.98 -23.05 3.34
N HIS A 343 -16.90 -22.11 3.09
CA HIS A 343 -18.10 -21.95 3.89
C HIS A 343 -19.16 -23.05 3.71
N GLN A 344 -18.83 -24.10 2.98
CA GLN A 344 -19.63 -25.34 2.98
C GLN A 344 -19.77 -25.92 4.40
N ILE A 345 -18.76 -25.71 5.26
CA ILE A 345 -18.82 -26.09 6.68
C ILE A 345 -19.86 -25.28 7.49
N ASP A 346 -20.16 -24.07 7.01
CA ASP A 346 -21.19 -23.19 7.57
C ASP A 346 -22.56 -23.37 6.88
N GLY A 347 -22.69 -24.37 6.01
CA GLY A 347 -23.90 -24.64 5.24
C GLY A 347 -24.08 -23.78 3.98
N VAL A 348 -23.06 -22.99 3.59
CA VAL A 348 -23.09 -22.11 2.42
C VAL A 348 -22.03 -22.56 1.41
N ASP A 349 -22.44 -23.38 0.44
CA ASP A 349 -21.54 -23.79 -0.64
C ASP A 349 -21.30 -22.64 -1.65
N GLY A 350 -20.21 -22.71 -2.41
CA GLY A 350 -19.85 -21.72 -3.44
C GLY A 350 -19.13 -20.47 -2.92
N LEU A 351 -18.91 -20.33 -1.60
CA LEU A 351 -18.16 -19.21 -1.02
C LEU A 351 -16.87 -19.69 -0.32
N ILE A 352 -15.76 -19.00 -0.62
CA ILE A 352 -14.46 -19.16 0.06
C ILE A 352 -14.04 -17.81 0.60
N SER A 353 -13.69 -17.69 1.90
CA SER A 353 -13.15 -16.44 2.47
C SER A 353 -11.68 -16.56 2.82
N ILE A 354 -10.91 -15.54 2.45
CA ILE A 354 -9.48 -15.41 2.73
C ILE A 354 -9.27 -14.63 4.02
N MET A 355 -8.38 -15.10 4.87
CA MET A 355 -8.06 -14.50 6.15
C MET A 355 -6.56 -14.33 6.34
N GLY A 356 -6.15 -13.22 6.96
CA GLY A 356 -4.75 -12.98 7.30
C GLY A 356 -3.86 -12.78 6.08
N GLY A 357 -2.66 -13.33 6.16
CA GLY A 357 -1.63 -13.21 5.13
C GLY A 357 -0.73 -11.99 5.30
N LYS A 358 0.36 -11.98 4.57
CA LYS A 358 1.36 -10.91 4.51
C LYS A 358 1.77 -10.66 3.07
N LEU A 359 2.22 -9.43 2.78
CA LEU A 359 2.62 -9.05 1.43
C LEU A 359 3.67 -10.00 0.83
N ALA A 360 4.62 -10.47 1.65
CA ALA A 360 5.69 -11.36 1.20
C ALA A 360 5.24 -12.80 0.88
N ALA A 361 4.04 -13.22 1.26
CA ALA A 361 3.51 -14.57 1.05
C ALA A 361 2.21 -14.58 0.23
N TYR A 362 1.91 -13.49 -0.48
CA TYR A 362 0.67 -13.41 -1.25
C TYR A 362 0.60 -14.44 -2.37
N ARG A 363 1.76 -14.76 -2.97
CA ARG A 363 1.84 -15.65 -4.12
C ARG A 363 1.48 -17.09 -3.73
N ILE A 364 2.08 -17.59 -2.64
CA ILE A 364 1.80 -18.95 -2.16
C ILE A 364 0.35 -19.08 -1.69
N LEU A 365 -0.18 -18.10 -0.98
CA LEU A 365 -1.61 -18.06 -0.64
C LEU A 365 -2.49 -18.13 -1.88
N SER A 366 -2.13 -17.38 -2.92
CA SER A 366 -2.88 -17.39 -4.19
C SER A 366 -2.84 -18.74 -4.87
N GLU A 367 -1.69 -19.42 -4.87
CA GLU A 367 -1.51 -20.77 -5.39
C GLU A 367 -2.40 -21.78 -4.64
N GLU A 368 -2.33 -21.80 -3.30
CA GLU A 368 -3.09 -22.74 -2.48
C GLU A 368 -4.62 -22.60 -2.68
N VAL A 369 -5.12 -21.36 -2.68
CA VAL A 369 -6.55 -21.09 -2.93
C VAL A 369 -6.94 -21.49 -4.35
N SER A 370 -6.11 -21.17 -5.32
CA SER A 370 -6.35 -21.52 -6.73
C SER A 370 -6.31 -23.03 -6.97
N ASP A 371 -5.48 -23.78 -6.25
CA ASP A 371 -5.44 -25.25 -6.30
C ASP A 371 -6.77 -25.87 -5.82
N VAL A 372 -7.33 -25.36 -4.72
CA VAL A 372 -8.63 -25.78 -4.22
C VAL A 372 -9.73 -25.47 -5.25
N VAL A 373 -9.74 -24.26 -5.80
CA VAL A 373 -10.73 -23.85 -6.81
C VAL A 373 -10.60 -24.67 -8.09
N ALA A 374 -9.38 -24.86 -8.60
CA ALA A 374 -9.11 -25.65 -9.80
C ALA A 374 -9.60 -27.10 -9.62
N LYS A 375 -9.30 -27.70 -8.46
CA LYS A 375 -9.78 -29.05 -8.12
C LYS A 375 -11.33 -29.14 -8.10
N ARG A 376 -12.01 -28.15 -7.51
CA ARG A 376 -13.48 -28.09 -7.47
C ARG A 376 -14.12 -27.97 -8.87
N LEU A 377 -13.43 -27.25 -9.77
CA LEU A 377 -13.88 -27.04 -11.15
C LEU A 377 -13.38 -28.11 -12.13
N GLY A 378 -12.63 -29.11 -11.67
CA GLY A 378 -12.06 -30.17 -12.53
C GLY A 378 -10.93 -29.69 -13.42
N ASN A 379 -10.34 -28.52 -13.16
CA ASN A 379 -9.21 -27.99 -13.90
C ASN A 379 -7.90 -28.64 -13.42
N GLN A 380 -7.07 -29.12 -14.35
CA GLN A 380 -5.81 -29.82 -14.06
C GLN A 380 -4.57 -28.94 -14.25
N ALA A 381 -4.74 -27.65 -14.65
CA ALA A 381 -3.62 -26.75 -14.87
C ALA A 381 -2.92 -26.41 -13.55
N LYS A 382 -1.59 -26.46 -13.57
CA LYS A 382 -0.75 -26.14 -12.41
C LYS A 382 -0.44 -24.65 -12.34
N CYS A 383 -0.10 -24.19 -11.14
CA CYS A 383 0.38 -22.84 -10.92
C CYS A 383 1.71 -22.60 -11.66
N VAL A 384 1.81 -21.45 -12.34
CA VAL A 384 3.02 -20.97 -13.03
C VAL A 384 3.41 -19.56 -12.56
N THR A 385 2.79 -19.07 -11.50
CA THR A 385 3.00 -17.67 -11.03
C THR A 385 4.39 -17.41 -10.47
N HIS A 386 5.10 -18.43 -10.05
CA HIS A 386 6.50 -18.36 -9.57
C HIS A 386 7.54 -18.29 -10.69
N GLU A 387 7.15 -18.61 -11.93
CA GLU A 387 8.04 -18.63 -13.10
C GLU A 387 7.72 -17.46 -14.05
N ARG A 388 6.44 -17.18 -14.24
CA ARG A 388 5.98 -16.19 -15.22
C ARG A 388 6.21 -14.76 -14.69
N PRO A 389 7.05 -13.94 -15.35
CA PRO A 389 7.27 -12.56 -14.94
C PRO A 389 5.97 -11.75 -14.93
N LEU A 390 5.85 -10.85 -13.95
CA LEU A 390 4.83 -9.82 -13.97
C LEU A 390 5.07 -8.82 -15.12
N PRO A 391 4.05 -8.12 -15.59
CA PRO A 391 4.18 -7.15 -16.67
C PRO A 391 5.34 -6.16 -16.46
N GLY A 392 6.29 -6.15 -17.40
CA GLY A 392 7.51 -5.36 -17.29
C GLY A 392 8.66 -6.03 -16.52
N GLY A 393 8.45 -7.20 -15.92
CA GLY A 393 9.41 -7.88 -15.04
C GLY A 393 10.51 -8.71 -15.73
N ALA A 394 10.59 -8.73 -17.06
CA ALA A 394 11.70 -9.36 -17.75
C ALA A 394 13.01 -8.56 -17.58
N HIS A 395 14.13 -9.15 -17.98
CA HIS A 395 15.45 -8.53 -17.87
C HIS A 395 15.46 -7.08 -18.38
N LEU A 396 16.05 -6.18 -17.60
CA LEU A 396 16.17 -4.76 -17.91
C LEU A 396 17.62 -4.39 -18.18
N ASP A 397 17.85 -3.63 -19.24
CA ASP A 397 19.13 -2.98 -19.45
C ASP A 397 19.41 -1.96 -18.32
N GLU A 398 20.68 -1.77 -18.00
CA GLU A 398 21.08 -0.76 -17.01
C GLU A 398 20.62 0.64 -17.43
N PRO A 399 20.01 1.40 -16.50
CA PRO A 399 19.58 2.77 -16.78
C PRO A 399 20.80 3.70 -16.89
N LYS A 400 20.79 4.57 -17.91
CA LYS A 400 21.86 5.55 -18.15
C LYS A 400 21.62 6.89 -17.45
N THR A 401 20.39 7.17 -17.07
CA THR A 401 19.97 8.42 -16.43
C THR A 401 19.06 8.15 -15.23
N LEU A 402 18.95 9.13 -14.32
CA LEU A 402 18.01 9.04 -13.19
C LEU A 402 16.56 8.91 -13.66
N SER A 403 16.18 9.62 -14.72
CA SER A 403 14.84 9.52 -15.32
C SER A 403 14.54 8.13 -15.83
N GLU A 404 15.49 7.50 -16.53
CA GLU A 404 15.36 6.11 -16.98
C GLU A 404 15.27 5.15 -15.79
N LEU A 405 16.04 5.37 -14.73
CA LEU A 405 16.01 4.55 -13.53
C LEU A 405 14.61 4.58 -12.88
N VAL A 406 14.04 5.78 -12.71
CA VAL A 406 12.69 5.94 -12.12
C VAL A 406 11.64 5.29 -13.01
N LEU A 407 11.70 5.49 -14.31
CA LEU A 407 10.78 4.90 -15.26
C LEU A 407 10.90 3.36 -15.29
N LYS A 408 12.11 2.83 -15.36
CA LYS A 408 12.37 1.38 -15.39
C LYS A 408 11.95 0.70 -14.08
N ARG A 409 12.18 1.32 -12.93
CA ARG A 409 11.70 0.81 -11.65
C ARG A 409 10.18 0.73 -11.56
N ARG A 410 9.47 1.68 -12.17
CA ARG A 410 8.01 1.72 -12.11
C ARG A 410 7.35 0.84 -13.17
N TYR A 411 7.86 0.86 -14.39
CA TYR A 411 7.22 0.25 -15.56
C TYR A 411 7.99 -0.91 -16.18
N GLY A 412 9.23 -1.16 -15.77
CA GLY A 412 10.07 -2.17 -16.36
C GLY A 412 10.24 -1.95 -17.88
N GLN A 413 10.11 -2.99 -18.66
CA GLN A 413 10.17 -2.92 -20.14
C GLN A 413 9.03 -2.06 -20.73
N ARG A 414 7.93 -1.84 -20.02
CA ARG A 414 6.82 -0.98 -20.46
C ARG A 414 7.15 0.50 -20.44
N ALA A 415 8.30 0.90 -19.89
CA ALA A 415 8.79 2.28 -19.90
C ALA A 415 8.79 2.89 -21.31
N ILE A 416 9.11 2.11 -22.35
CA ILE A 416 9.07 2.55 -23.75
C ILE A 416 7.64 2.92 -24.19
N ALA A 417 6.63 2.16 -23.77
CA ALA A 417 5.24 2.46 -24.07
C ALA A 417 4.78 3.75 -23.39
N VAL A 418 5.22 4.00 -22.16
CA VAL A 418 4.96 5.24 -21.43
C VAL A 418 5.59 6.44 -22.16
N GLN A 419 6.85 6.34 -22.58
CA GLN A 419 7.54 7.42 -23.30
C GLN A 419 6.90 7.76 -24.64
N LYS A 420 6.32 6.78 -25.35
CA LYS A 420 5.60 7.01 -26.59
C LYS A 420 4.32 7.86 -26.40
N LEU A 421 3.75 7.89 -25.21
CA LEU A 421 2.56 8.68 -24.88
C LEU A 421 2.88 10.12 -24.46
N GLY A 422 4.14 10.42 -24.16
CA GLY A 422 4.63 11.75 -23.82
C GLY A 422 5.86 11.72 -22.91
N THR A 423 6.65 12.78 -23.00
CA THR A 423 7.90 12.96 -22.25
C THR A 423 7.97 14.29 -21.50
N GLU A 424 6.94 15.14 -21.61
CA GLU A 424 6.87 16.41 -20.92
C GLU A 424 6.75 16.22 -19.41
N THR A 425 7.57 16.92 -18.65
CA THR A 425 7.60 16.79 -17.18
C THR A 425 6.37 17.42 -16.55
N VAL A 426 5.57 16.62 -15.87
CA VAL A 426 4.41 17.04 -15.05
C VAL A 426 4.81 17.22 -13.60
N CYS A 427 5.59 16.30 -13.03
CA CYS A 427 6.09 16.38 -11.66
C CYS A 427 7.60 16.24 -11.60
N ILE A 428 8.28 17.31 -11.16
CA ILE A 428 9.74 17.33 -11.03
C ILE A 428 10.19 16.46 -9.86
N CYS A 429 9.49 16.52 -8.70
CA CYS A 429 9.89 15.81 -7.48
C CYS A 429 9.94 14.29 -7.70
N GLU A 430 8.93 13.73 -8.37
CA GLU A 430 8.76 12.29 -8.61
C GLU A 430 9.10 11.87 -10.04
N ASN A 431 9.61 12.79 -10.84
CA ASN A 431 9.97 12.58 -12.24
C ASN A 431 8.84 11.90 -13.05
N VAL A 432 7.64 12.49 -13.00
CA VAL A 432 6.45 11.99 -13.69
C VAL A 432 6.24 12.77 -14.98
N SER A 433 6.14 12.07 -16.11
CA SER A 433 5.79 12.66 -17.40
C SER A 433 4.29 12.68 -17.66
N ASP A 434 3.86 13.46 -18.63
CA ASP A 434 2.51 13.45 -19.18
C ASP A 434 2.16 12.08 -19.78
N GLY A 435 3.13 11.41 -20.40
CA GLY A 435 3.01 10.03 -20.86
C GLY A 435 2.65 9.06 -19.74
N ALA A 436 3.21 9.23 -18.54
CA ALA A 436 2.87 8.40 -17.38
C ALA A 436 1.41 8.63 -16.92
N VAL A 437 0.92 9.87 -16.97
CA VAL A 437 -0.48 10.19 -16.66
C VAL A 437 -1.43 9.54 -17.67
N ARG A 438 -1.14 9.65 -18.98
CA ARG A 438 -1.94 9.01 -20.05
C ARG A 438 -1.90 7.49 -19.94
N TYR A 439 -0.74 6.90 -19.67
CA TYR A 439 -0.57 5.47 -19.51
C TYR A 439 -1.39 4.93 -18.33
N ALA A 440 -1.36 5.62 -17.19
CA ALA A 440 -2.17 5.26 -16.02
C ALA A 440 -3.67 5.18 -16.36
N LYS A 441 -4.18 6.16 -17.13
CA LYS A 441 -5.57 6.19 -17.60
C LYS A 441 -5.90 5.06 -18.59
N GLN A 442 -5.02 4.82 -19.55
CA GLN A 442 -5.31 3.94 -20.70
C GLN A 442 -5.03 2.47 -20.41
N GLN A 443 -4.05 2.16 -19.54
CA GLN A 443 -3.50 0.82 -19.38
C GLN A 443 -3.53 0.30 -17.93
N GLU A 444 -3.80 1.17 -16.93
CA GLU A 444 -3.67 0.82 -15.53
C GLU A 444 -4.94 1.08 -14.70
N PHE A 445 -6.10 1.08 -15.34
CA PHE A 445 -7.43 1.23 -14.70
C PHE A 445 -7.61 2.53 -13.89
N ALA A 446 -6.86 3.60 -14.17
CA ALA A 446 -7.05 4.86 -13.47
C ALA A 446 -8.35 5.55 -13.92
N ASN A 447 -9.29 5.72 -13.00
CA ASN A 447 -10.60 6.29 -13.24
C ASN A 447 -10.74 7.72 -12.71
N CYS A 448 -9.82 8.19 -11.89
CA CYS A 448 -9.78 9.53 -11.31
C CYS A 448 -8.35 10.01 -11.12
N LEU A 449 -8.17 11.29 -10.78
CA LEU A 449 -6.83 11.87 -10.56
C LEU A 449 -6.10 11.22 -9.37
N LEU A 450 -6.81 10.80 -8.33
CA LEU A 450 -6.22 10.08 -7.20
C LEU A 450 -5.63 8.72 -7.62
N ASP A 451 -6.29 8.02 -8.53
CA ASP A 451 -5.78 6.76 -9.07
C ASP A 451 -4.47 6.99 -9.84
N VAL A 452 -4.39 8.08 -10.62
CA VAL A 452 -3.15 8.48 -11.30
C VAL A 452 -2.04 8.77 -10.28
N CYS A 453 -2.34 9.48 -9.19
CA CYS A 453 -1.37 9.77 -8.14
C CYS A 453 -0.75 8.49 -7.56
N LYS A 454 -1.56 7.47 -7.28
CA LYS A 454 -1.07 6.19 -6.76
C LYS A 454 -0.18 5.45 -7.74
N ARG A 455 -0.50 5.49 -9.03
CA ARG A 455 0.25 4.79 -10.10
C ARG A 455 1.58 5.44 -10.40
N THR A 456 1.65 6.76 -10.26
CA THR A 456 2.81 7.55 -10.71
C THR A 456 3.65 8.13 -9.57
N GLY A 457 3.16 8.11 -8.33
CA GLY A 457 3.78 8.83 -7.21
C GLY A 457 3.56 10.35 -7.24
N LEU A 458 2.73 10.84 -8.17
CA LEU A 458 2.43 12.25 -8.33
C LEU A 458 1.81 12.81 -7.05
N GLY A 459 2.38 13.90 -6.53
CA GLY A 459 1.94 14.52 -5.28
C GLY A 459 2.62 14.02 -4.01
N LEU A 460 3.47 12.98 -4.06
CA LEU A 460 4.19 12.45 -2.89
C LEU A 460 5.46 13.23 -2.54
N GLY A 461 6.04 13.98 -3.48
CA GLY A 461 7.25 14.76 -3.26
C GLY A 461 7.07 15.92 -2.28
N ALA A 462 8.17 16.64 -1.99
CA ALA A 462 8.24 17.67 -0.96
C ALA A 462 7.17 18.78 -1.10
N CYS A 463 6.82 19.21 -2.32
CA CYS A 463 5.77 20.19 -2.55
C CYS A 463 4.35 19.64 -2.31
N GLY A 464 4.21 18.32 -2.14
CA GLY A 464 2.94 17.65 -1.91
C GLY A 464 1.90 17.89 -3.02
N GLY A 465 2.30 18.01 -4.27
CA GLY A 465 1.39 18.15 -5.41
C GLY A 465 0.95 19.57 -5.73
N LEU A 466 1.47 20.59 -5.04
CA LEU A 466 1.07 22.00 -5.25
C LEU A 466 1.22 22.47 -6.71
N HIS A 467 2.22 21.95 -7.41
CA HIS A 467 2.52 22.37 -8.79
C HIS A 467 1.99 21.39 -9.83
N CYS A 468 2.05 20.10 -9.54
CA CYS A 468 1.81 19.07 -10.56
C CYS A 468 0.36 18.63 -10.71
N LEU A 469 -0.48 18.73 -9.65
CA LEU A 469 -1.87 18.23 -9.71
C LEU A 469 -2.72 18.94 -10.76
N HIS A 470 -2.52 20.23 -10.99
CA HIS A 470 -3.23 20.97 -12.03
C HIS A 470 -2.89 20.47 -13.43
N THR A 471 -1.57 20.39 -13.73
CA THR A 471 -1.10 19.91 -15.03
C THR A 471 -1.55 18.47 -15.24
N ALA A 472 -1.41 17.62 -14.24
CA ALA A 472 -1.87 16.23 -14.29
C ALA A 472 -3.38 16.12 -14.54
N SER A 473 -4.19 16.96 -13.88
CA SER A 473 -5.65 16.99 -14.11
C SER A 473 -5.98 17.38 -15.56
N THR A 474 -5.24 18.31 -16.13
CA THR A 474 -5.43 18.72 -17.53
C THR A 474 -5.09 17.57 -18.48
N VAL A 475 -3.95 16.92 -18.32
CA VAL A 475 -3.53 15.77 -19.13
C VAL A 475 -4.49 14.58 -18.97
N PHE A 476 -4.92 14.29 -17.75
CA PHE A 476 -5.86 13.19 -17.47
C PHE A 476 -7.21 13.38 -18.17
N MET A 477 -7.68 14.63 -18.29
CA MET A 477 -8.96 14.98 -18.90
C MET A 477 -8.87 15.23 -20.41
N GLU A 478 -7.70 15.09 -21.04
CA GLU A 478 -7.55 15.19 -22.48
C GLU A 478 -8.47 14.20 -23.21
N GLY A 479 -9.09 14.67 -24.31
CA GLY A 479 -9.99 13.87 -25.17
C GLY A 479 -11.37 13.54 -24.55
N ALA A 480 -11.60 13.88 -23.29
CA ALA A 480 -12.90 13.71 -22.67
C ALA A 480 -13.73 14.99 -22.80
N ASN A 481 -14.97 14.85 -23.30
CA ASN A 481 -15.93 15.96 -23.32
C ASN A 481 -16.49 16.16 -21.89
N VAL A 482 -15.61 16.54 -20.95
CA VAL A 482 -15.93 16.66 -19.52
C VAL A 482 -16.17 18.11 -19.17
N ALA A 483 -17.30 18.39 -18.52
CA ALA A 483 -17.60 19.72 -18.01
C ALA A 483 -16.48 20.20 -17.06
N VAL A 484 -16.15 21.49 -17.11
CA VAL A 484 -15.10 22.11 -16.25
C VAL A 484 -15.38 21.88 -14.78
N SER A 485 -16.65 21.81 -14.37
CA SER A 485 -17.07 21.47 -13.00
C SER A 485 -16.55 20.09 -12.53
N ASN A 486 -16.49 19.11 -13.43
CA ASN A 486 -15.99 17.77 -13.09
C ASN A 486 -14.47 17.75 -12.93
N ARG A 487 -13.73 18.51 -13.74
CA ARG A 487 -12.28 18.69 -13.56
C ARG A 487 -11.96 19.29 -12.19
N PHE A 488 -12.74 20.27 -11.80
CA PHE A 488 -12.55 20.92 -10.51
C PHE A 488 -12.88 19.98 -9.34
N ALA A 489 -13.93 19.17 -9.45
CA ALA A 489 -14.27 18.17 -8.43
C ALA A 489 -13.17 17.13 -8.25
N GLU A 490 -12.61 16.60 -9.34
CA GLU A 490 -11.48 15.67 -9.33
C GLU A 490 -10.23 16.28 -8.67
N LEU A 491 -9.88 17.52 -9.04
CA LEU A 491 -8.74 18.22 -8.46
C LEU A 491 -8.95 18.50 -6.96
N LYS A 492 -10.15 18.94 -6.58
CA LYS A 492 -10.51 19.19 -5.19
C LYS A 492 -10.38 17.92 -4.35
N ASP A 493 -10.91 16.81 -4.82
CA ASP A 493 -10.84 15.52 -4.11
C ASP A 493 -9.39 15.05 -3.92
N ALA A 494 -8.55 15.19 -4.95
CA ALA A 494 -7.14 14.88 -4.86
C ALA A 494 -6.41 15.77 -3.84
N MET A 495 -6.71 17.06 -3.79
CA MET A 495 -6.12 18.00 -2.84
C MET A 495 -6.58 17.75 -1.41
N ASP A 496 -7.85 17.45 -1.21
CA ASP A 496 -8.41 17.18 0.12
C ASP A 496 -7.86 15.88 0.70
N THR A 497 -7.79 14.83 -0.12
CA THR A 497 -7.20 13.55 0.29
C THR A 497 -5.73 13.70 0.67
N ARG A 498 -4.97 14.45 -0.12
CA ARG A 498 -3.58 14.77 0.17
C ARG A 498 -3.44 15.59 1.46
N PHE A 499 -4.28 16.57 1.69
CA PHE A 499 -4.24 17.37 2.91
C PHE A 499 -4.51 16.51 4.15
N LYS A 500 -5.47 15.60 4.11
CA LYS A 500 -5.73 14.65 5.21
C LYS A 500 -4.49 13.84 5.59
N ALA A 501 -3.66 13.45 4.61
CA ALA A 501 -2.42 12.74 4.86
C ALA A 501 -1.31 13.63 5.45
N ARG A 502 -1.36 14.93 5.27
CA ARG A 502 -0.29 15.89 5.62
C ARG A 502 -0.57 16.69 6.89
N ASN A 503 -1.82 16.99 7.20
CA ASN A 503 -2.21 17.90 8.28
C ASN A 503 -1.66 17.52 9.66
N MET A 504 -1.45 16.22 9.92
CA MET A 504 -0.90 15.73 11.20
C MET A 504 0.60 15.98 11.38
N VAL A 505 1.32 16.31 10.32
CA VAL A 505 2.77 16.50 10.33
C VAL A 505 3.21 17.89 9.87
N LEU A 506 2.30 18.68 9.29
CA LEU A 506 2.58 20.07 8.90
C LEU A 506 2.38 21.01 10.09
N THR A 507 3.33 21.92 10.29
CA THR A 507 3.28 22.92 11.37
C THR A 507 3.72 24.28 10.88
N GLY A 508 3.28 25.35 11.57
CA GLY A 508 3.72 26.73 11.33
C GLY A 508 3.52 27.19 9.89
N ALA A 509 4.53 27.83 9.31
CA ALA A 509 4.49 28.40 7.96
C ALA A 509 4.16 27.36 6.86
N ASN A 510 4.56 26.10 7.02
CA ASN A 510 4.26 25.06 6.05
C ASN A 510 2.77 24.72 6.01
N LEU A 511 2.12 24.67 7.18
CA LEU A 511 0.68 24.48 7.28
C LEU A 511 -0.06 25.68 6.66
N GLN A 512 0.33 26.90 6.98
CA GLN A 512 -0.26 28.11 6.40
C GLN A 512 -0.11 28.16 4.88
N THR A 513 1.06 27.78 4.35
CA THR A 513 1.29 27.71 2.89
C THR A 513 0.38 26.67 2.22
N GLU A 514 0.20 25.53 2.86
CA GLU A 514 -0.71 24.48 2.37
C GLU A 514 -2.17 24.97 2.37
N GLU A 515 -2.63 25.60 3.44
CA GLU A 515 -3.98 26.15 3.55
C GLU A 515 -4.25 27.26 2.53
N LEU A 516 -3.31 28.20 2.36
CA LEU A 516 -3.38 29.25 1.35
C LEU A 516 -3.46 28.69 -0.07
N SER A 517 -2.64 27.68 -0.36
CA SER A 517 -2.65 27.03 -1.66
C SER A 517 -4.00 26.36 -1.96
N ARG A 518 -4.56 25.64 -0.99
CA ARG A 518 -5.90 25.04 -1.10
C ARG A 518 -6.98 26.10 -1.29
N ALA A 519 -6.95 27.16 -0.47
CA ALA A 519 -7.90 28.28 -0.59
C ALA A 519 -7.84 28.93 -1.98
N LYS A 520 -6.63 29.18 -2.51
CA LYS A 520 -6.46 29.69 -3.88
C LYS A 520 -7.11 28.77 -4.93
N HIS A 521 -6.91 27.47 -4.83
CA HIS A 521 -7.48 26.51 -5.76
C HIS A 521 -9.00 26.45 -5.65
N TYR A 522 -9.56 26.50 -4.43
CA TYR A 522 -11.00 26.53 -4.23
C TYR A 522 -11.64 27.81 -4.76
N LEU A 523 -10.99 28.94 -4.57
CA LEU A 523 -11.45 30.22 -5.08
C LEU A 523 -11.46 30.25 -6.61
N THR A 524 -10.36 29.83 -7.25
CA THR A 524 -10.26 29.82 -8.73
C THR A 524 -11.26 28.86 -9.36
N GLY A 525 -11.43 27.66 -8.79
CA GLY A 525 -12.42 26.70 -9.27
C GLY A 525 -13.86 27.10 -8.95
N GLY A 526 -14.11 27.72 -7.80
CA GLY A 526 -15.41 28.29 -7.44
C GLY A 526 -15.82 29.45 -8.34
N LEU A 527 -14.89 30.34 -8.68
CA LEU A 527 -15.11 31.40 -9.67
C LEU A 527 -15.45 30.84 -11.05
N HIS A 528 -14.76 29.79 -11.48
CA HIS A 528 -15.03 29.16 -12.77
C HIS A 528 -16.41 28.49 -12.83
N ARG A 529 -16.83 27.87 -11.71
CA ARG A 529 -18.18 27.32 -11.56
C ARG A 529 -19.23 28.40 -11.61
N LEU A 530 -19.02 29.50 -10.85
CA LEU A 530 -19.91 30.66 -10.84
C LEU A 530 -20.00 31.32 -12.21
N MET A 531 -18.89 31.43 -12.95
CA MET A 531 -18.90 31.98 -14.32
C MET A 531 -19.61 31.06 -15.31
N SER A 532 -19.49 29.74 -15.18
CA SER A 532 -20.20 28.77 -16.02
C SER A 532 -21.70 28.69 -15.71
N GLU A 533 -22.08 28.83 -14.41
CA GLU A 533 -23.46 28.90 -13.97
C GLU A 533 -24.10 30.26 -14.31
N ALA A 534 -23.31 31.35 -14.30
CA ALA A 534 -23.75 32.69 -14.66
C ALA A 534 -24.01 32.85 -16.16
N ALA A 535 -23.31 32.14 -17.03
CA ALA A 535 -23.62 32.08 -18.46
C ALA A 535 -24.99 31.44 -18.74
N GLY A 536 -25.56 30.74 -17.75
CA GLY A 536 -26.89 30.11 -17.83
C GLY A 536 -27.99 30.71 -16.95
N LYS A 537 -27.68 31.60 -15.98
CA LYS A 537 -28.67 32.13 -15.00
C LYS A 537 -28.42 33.60 -14.63
N LYS A 538 -29.50 34.39 -14.68
CA LYS A 538 -29.48 35.86 -14.50
C LYS A 538 -29.38 36.38 -13.04
N ASN A 539 -29.31 35.55 -11.99
CA ASN A 539 -29.21 36.02 -10.60
C ASN A 539 -28.31 35.12 -9.77
N ILE A 540 -27.17 35.64 -9.33
CA ILE A 540 -26.25 34.97 -8.38
C ILE A 540 -26.18 35.79 -7.10
N GLN A 541 -26.56 35.18 -5.95
CA GLN A 541 -26.26 35.71 -4.63
C GLN A 541 -24.94 35.11 -4.14
N PHE A 542 -23.98 35.98 -3.78
CA PHE A 542 -22.74 35.59 -3.12
C PHE A 542 -23.01 35.35 -1.63
N THR A 543 -22.80 34.12 -1.16
CA THR A 543 -22.60 33.86 0.27
C THR A 543 -21.12 33.96 0.58
N PRO A 544 -20.68 34.86 1.46
CA PRO A 544 -19.28 34.96 1.84
C PRO A 544 -18.86 33.69 2.59
N PHE A 545 -17.66 33.18 2.27
CA PHE A 545 -17.04 32.09 3.03
C PHE A 545 -16.80 32.54 4.47
N SER A 546 -17.37 31.82 5.42
CA SER A 546 -16.99 31.96 6.81
C SER A 546 -15.70 31.15 7.04
N PHE A 547 -14.59 31.84 7.26
CA PHE A 547 -13.41 31.24 7.86
C PHE A 547 -13.72 31.00 9.33
N SER A 548 -13.72 29.75 9.78
CA SER A 548 -13.64 29.44 11.20
C SER A 548 -12.17 29.61 11.63
N PRO A 549 -11.78 30.61 12.38
CA PRO A 549 -10.41 30.68 12.88
C PRO A 549 -10.21 29.51 13.83
N ALA A 550 -9.19 28.70 13.59
CA ALA A 550 -8.70 27.77 14.59
C ALA A 550 -8.42 28.58 15.86
N GLN A 551 -9.05 28.21 16.95
CA GLN A 551 -8.84 28.85 18.25
C GLN A 551 -7.39 28.58 18.70
N SER A 552 -6.50 29.52 18.40
CA SER A 552 -5.20 29.60 19.05
C SER A 552 -5.41 30.25 20.41
N GLN A 553 -5.67 29.45 21.42
CA GLN A 553 -5.48 29.89 22.79
C GLN A 553 -3.98 29.95 23.12
N LEU A 554 -3.33 31.01 22.72
CA LEU A 554 -2.08 31.47 23.31
C LEU A 554 -2.41 32.23 24.58
N THR A 555 -2.49 31.54 25.70
CA THR A 555 -2.41 32.15 27.03
C THR A 555 -0.96 32.58 27.24
N LEU A 556 -0.68 33.83 26.96
CA LEU A 556 0.48 34.53 27.53
C LEU A 556 0.25 34.70 29.03
N SER A 557 0.84 33.81 29.84
CA SER A 557 1.01 34.11 31.26
C SER A 557 2.04 35.26 31.41
N LYS A 558 1.56 36.43 31.78
CA LYS A 558 2.41 37.48 32.33
C LYS A 558 2.83 37.02 33.73
N GLU A 559 4.04 36.61 33.91
CA GLU A 559 4.68 36.66 35.20
C GLU A 559 5.31 38.03 35.37
N ASN A 560 4.74 38.79 36.33
CA ASN A 560 5.34 39.98 36.94
C ASN A 560 6.20 39.51 38.12
N ASN A 561 7.38 40.12 38.21
CA ASN A 561 8.38 40.20 39.27
C ASN A 561 9.28 38.99 39.45
#